data_03c162250d8c46bc3574d91debfb4247
#
_entry.id   03c162250d8c46bc3574d91debfb4247
#
_cell.length_a   1.000
_cell.length_b   1.000
_cell.length_c   1.000
_cell.angle_alpha   90.00
_cell.angle_beta   90.00
_cell.angle_gamma   90.00
#
_symmetry.space_group_name_H-M   'P 1'
#
loop_
_entity.id
_entity.type
_entity.pdbx_description
1 polymer ?
#
loop_
_entity_poly.entity_id
_entity_poly.type
_entity_poly.pdbx_seq_one_letter_code
_entity_poly.pdbx_strand_id
1 'polypeptide(L)'
;DLHQRGKLEEKDREEYLYQGALLLAESAKDKALLIYNKTGRTEFELEHSNRLYWFTLDLAAYSKAKDQIEKGISDGPTPYMTETEIRDKALEASTVLQPIANCVPKALYYQRNEITQEAWYYFSISNPHDGPALQGTFTAGQVTTASEFKKQLLHLAPGAIYSGSSGQLERMLLRQLDNIKVVQTVDYIGYSAAHKTYLLGNYAVHGGQVLEANSEDYFEIGKLSIKSLQKSIKLQINTDRETQDKTWPVHLWNAFGPQGYVALAYWIGSLFAEQIRAEQMSFPFLEIVGEPGSGKTTLIQFLWKLFGRDYEGFDPSKSTAAGRMRTFTQVSNLPIVLIESDRETKTGGSSHVKSVDWDELRDAYNGRKAR
;
A
#
# COMPACT_ATOMS: atom_id res chain seq x y z
N ASP A 1 25.22 -25.42 -7.49
CA ASP A 1 24.54 -26.58 -6.89
C ASP A 1 23.33 -27.06 -7.69
N LEU A 2 22.42 -26.16 -8.13
CA LEU A 2 21.26 -26.56 -8.97
C LEU A 2 21.67 -27.06 -10.36
N HIS A 3 22.73 -26.48 -10.95
CA HIS A 3 23.30 -26.93 -12.19
C HIS A 3 23.97 -28.33 -12.06
N GLN A 4 24.73 -28.54 -10.99
CA GLN A 4 25.33 -29.84 -10.68
C GLN A 4 24.28 -30.94 -10.44
N ARG A 5 23.08 -30.59 -10.03
CA ARG A 5 21.94 -31.49 -9.83
C ARG A 5 21.11 -31.71 -11.08
N GLY A 6 21.51 -31.17 -12.25
CA GLY A 6 20.80 -31.28 -13.52
C GLY A 6 19.40 -30.64 -13.53
N LYS A 7 19.17 -29.68 -12.63
CA LYS A 7 17.86 -28.96 -12.48
C LYS A 7 17.83 -27.59 -13.17
N LEU A 8 18.92 -27.16 -13.81
CA LEU A 8 19.02 -25.92 -14.57
C LEU A 8 19.28 -26.26 -16.03
N GLU A 9 18.39 -25.82 -16.90
CA GLU A 9 18.65 -25.82 -18.34
C GLU A 9 19.76 -24.83 -18.70
N GLU A 10 20.44 -25.00 -19.84
CA GLU A 10 21.51 -24.09 -20.27
C GLU A 10 21.02 -22.64 -20.41
N LYS A 11 19.78 -22.46 -20.90
CA LYS A 11 19.12 -21.15 -21.00
C LYS A 11 18.96 -20.46 -19.63
N ASP A 12 18.60 -21.21 -18.61
CA ASP A 12 18.45 -20.68 -17.26
C ASP A 12 19.80 -20.28 -16.67
N ARG A 13 20.83 -21.05 -16.96
CA ARG A 13 22.20 -20.74 -16.54
C ARG A 13 22.71 -19.45 -17.17
N GLU A 14 22.50 -19.23 -18.46
CA GLU A 14 22.85 -17.97 -19.12
C GLU A 14 22.15 -16.77 -18.52
N GLU A 15 20.86 -16.92 -18.22
CA GLU A 15 20.05 -15.85 -17.56
C GLU A 15 20.57 -15.55 -16.16
N TYR A 16 20.88 -16.58 -15.35
CA TYR A 16 21.47 -16.37 -14.01
C TYR A 16 22.83 -15.68 -14.07
N LEU A 17 23.68 -16.05 -15.04
CA LEU A 17 25.00 -15.41 -15.24
C LEU A 17 24.81 -13.92 -15.62
N TYR A 18 23.86 -13.64 -16.52
CA TYR A 18 23.52 -12.27 -16.91
C TYR A 18 23.02 -11.45 -15.76
N GLN A 19 22.06 -11.96 -14.97
CA GLN A 19 21.55 -11.28 -13.78
C GLN A 19 22.66 -11.05 -12.73
N GLY A 20 23.53 -12.03 -12.54
CA GLY A 20 24.71 -11.90 -11.70
C GLY A 20 25.66 -10.79 -12.17
N ALA A 21 25.94 -10.72 -13.48
CA ALA A 21 26.76 -9.66 -14.06
C ALA A 21 26.15 -8.26 -13.89
N LEU A 22 24.83 -8.13 -14.02
CA LEU A 22 24.12 -6.87 -13.78
C LEU A 22 24.21 -6.40 -12.32
N LEU A 23 24.18 -7.33 -11.36
CA LEU A 23 24.32 -7.03 -9.93
C LEU A 23 25.76 -6.65 -9.55
N LEU A 24 26.74 -7.26 -10.20
CA LEU A 24 28.17 -7.05 -9.95
C LEU A 24 28.77 -5.90 -10.78
N ALA A 25 28.02 -5.26 -11.65
CA ALA A 25 28.50 -4.15 -12.47
C ALA A 25 29.01 -3.00 -11.58
N GLU A 26 30.27 -2.63 -11.74
CA GLU A 26 30.93 -1.60 -10.91
C GLU A 26 30.43 -0.20 -11.21
N SER A 27 30.02 0.06 -12.44
CA SER A 27 29.49 1.36 -12.87
C SER A 27 28.15 1.24 -13.60
N ALA A 28 27.39 2.34 -13.59
CA ALA A 28 26.16 2.46 -14.37
C ALA A 28 26.42 2.27 -15.89
N LYS A 29 27.61 2.63 -16.37
CA LYS A 29 28.01 2.47 -17.77
C LYS A 29 28.22 1.00 -18.12
N ASP A 30 28.92 0.24 -17.28
CA ASP A 30 29.13 -1.19 -17.49
C ASP A 30 27.82 -1.95 -17.49
N LYS A 31 26.93 -1.60 -16.52
CA LYS A 31 25.57 -2.16 -16.47
C LYS A 31 24.76 -1.86 -17.73
N ALA A 32 24.84 -0.62 -18.24
CA ALA A 32 24.18 -0.23 -19.48
C ALA A 32 24.67 -1.01 -20.69
N LEU A 33 25.98 -1.20 -20.82
CA LEU A 33 26.57 -1.97 -21.91
C LEU A 33 26.18 -3.45 -21.84
N LEU A 34 26.09 -4.04 -20.65
CA LEU A 34 25.60 -5.42 -20.48
C LEU A 34 24.13 -5.54 -20.96
N ILE A 35 23.28 -4.56 -20.59
CA ILE A 35 21.87 -4.53 -21.05
C ILE A 35 21.80 -4.37 -22.57
N TYR A 36 22.56 -3.43 -23.14
CA TYR A 36 22.62 -3.22 -24.59
C TYR A 36 23.05 -4.48 -25.32
N ASN A 37 24.13 -5.15 -24.89
CA ASN A 37 24.66 -6.37 -25.51
C ASN A 37 23.65 -7.52 -25.50
N LYS A 38 22.82 -7.63 -24.44
CA LYS A 38 21.78 -8.67 -24.33
C LYS A 38 20.52 -8.34 -25.13
N THR A 39 20.11 -7.05 -25.14
CA THR A 39 18.78 -6.66 -25.64
C THR A 39 18.80 -5.95 -27.00
N GLY A 40 19.93 -5.38 -27.41
CA GLY A 40 20.06 -4.52 -28.60
C GLY A 40 19.34 -3.18 -28.50
N ARG A 41 18.78 -2.81 -27.33
CA ARG A 41 18.05 -1.56 -27.16
C ARG A 41 18.99 -0.38 -27.13
N THR A 42 18.69 0.65 -27.93
CA THR A 42 19.50 1.87 -28.02
C THR A 42 19.09 2.95 -27.03
N GLU A 43 17.89 2.83 -26.44
CA GLU A 43 17.39 3.73 -25.41
C GLU A 43 16.64 2.97 -24.32
N PHE A 44 17.04 3.17 -23.05
CA PHE A 44 16.36 2.58 -21.89
C PHE A 44 16.79 3.25 -20.58
N GLU A 45 15.98 3.10 -19.55
CA GLU A 45 16.37 3.41 -18.17
C GLU A 45 17.10 2.22 -17.55
N LEU A 46 17.98 2.52 -16.62
CA LEU A 46 18.61 1.55 -15.74
C LEU A 46 18.82 2.12 -14.34
N GLU A 47 18.78 1.22 -13.38
CA GLU A 47 19.08 1.49 -11.98
C GLU A 47 20.51 1.11 -11.64
N HIS A 48 21.23 2.00 -10.96
CA HIS A 48 22.53 1.70 -10.36
C HIS A 48 22.73 2.54 -9.09
N SER A 49 23.12 1.89 -7.99
CA SER A 49 23.35 2.54 -6.69
C SER A 49 22.17 3.43 -6.23
N ASN A 50 20.96 2.89 -6.28
CA ASN A 50 19.70 3.58 -5.95
C ASN A 50 19.48 4.90 -6.69
N ARG A 51 20.04 5.03 -7.89
CA ARG A 51 19.81 6.14 -8.81
C ARG A 51 19.32 5.64 -10.15
N LEU A 52 18.57 6.45 -10.84
CA LEU A 52 18.02 6.14 -12.14
C LEU A 52 18.77 6.89 -13.24
N TYR A 53 19.22 6.17 -14.25
CA TYR A 53 19.93 6.68 -15.41
C TYR A 53 19.13 6.40 -16.67
N TRP A 54 19.37 7.23 -17.69
CA TRP A 54 18.88 7.05 -19.04
C TRP A 54 20.08 6.79 -19.96
N PHE A 55 20.07 5.64 -20.60
CA PHE A 55 21.07 5.27 -21.60
C PHE A 55 20.54 5.62 -23.00
N THR A 56 21.41 6.21 -23.84
CA THR A 56 21.14 6.47 -25.24
C THR A 56 22.38 6.13 -26.06
N LEU A 57 22.20 5.34 -27.13
CA LEU A 57 23.21 5.06 -28.13
C LEU A 57 22.80 5.71 -29.45
N ASP A 58 23.63 6.62 -29.95
CA ASP A 58 23.51 7.18 -31.28
C ASP A 58 24.18 6.23 -32.32
N LEU A 59 23.36 5.51 -33.08
CA LEU A 59 23.84 4.55 -34.08
C LEU A 59 24.60 5.23 -35.23
N ALA A 60 24.27 6.47 -35.61
CA ALA A 60 24.98 7.20 -36.64
C ALA A 60 26.36 7.65 -36.13
N ALA A 61 26.42 8.15 -34.88
CA ALA A 61 27.67 8.47 -34.22
C ALA A 61 28.56 7.20 -34.04
N TYR A 62 27.93 6.08 -33.67
CA TYR A 62 28.62 4.79 -33.52
C TYR A 62 29.27 4.34 -34.83
N SER A 63 28.53 4.32 -35.96
CA SER A 63 29.02 3.95 -37.25
C SER A 63 30.21 4.84 -37.69
N LYS A 64 30.04 6.17 -37.53
CA LYS A 64 31.06 7.16 -37.83
C LYS A 64 32.32 6.97 -36.97
N ALA A 65 32.15 6.73 -35.66
CA ALA A 65 33.30 6.48 -34.78
C ALA A 65 34.03 5.20 -35.11
N LYS A 66 33.31 4.12 -35.45
CA LYS A 66 33.87 2.87 -35.89
C LYS A 66 34.71 3.06 -37.18
N ASP A 67 34.13 3.69 -38.20
CA ASP A 67 34.83 3.97 -39.47
C ASP A 67 36.09 4.83 -39.27
N GLN A 68 36.04 5.82 -38.36
CA GLN A 68 37.20 6.66 -38.04
C GLN A 68 38.32 5.88 -37.37
N ILE A 69 38.01 4.98 -36.44
CA ILE A 69 38.98 4.13 -35.76
C ILE A 69 39.61 3.17 -36.75
N GLU A 70 38.83 2.48 -37.61
CA GLU A 70 39.29 1.57 -38.62
C GLU A 70 40.19 2.27 -39.64
N LYS A 71 39.85 3.46 -40.13
CA LYS A 71 40.70 4.28 -40.99
C LYS A 71 41.98 4.71 -40.29
N GLY A 72 41.94 5.12 -39.03
CA GLY A 72 43.13 5.48 -38.26
C GLY A 72 44.09 4.30 -38.07
N ILE A 73 43.61 3.08 -38.00
CA ILE A 73 44.42 1.85 -37.98
C ILE A 73 45.05 1.59 -39.36
N SER A 74 44.26 1.76 -40.43
CA SER A 74 44.73 1.58 -41.81
C SER A 74 45.77 2.61 -42.23
N ASP A 75 45.58 3.87 -41.87
CA ASP A 75 46.40 5.03 -42.30
C ASP A 75 47.61 5.31 -41.39
N GLY A 76 47.76 4.58 -40.26
CA GLY A 76 49.03 4.43 -39.60
C GLY A 76 49.34 5.18 -38.31
N PRO A 77 48.55 6.10 -37.71
CA PRO A 77 48.87 6.62 -36.38
C PRO A 77 48.26 5.82 -35.21
N THR A 78 47.24 4.97 -35.48
CA THR A 78 46.55 4.22 -34.44
C THR A 78 47.10 2.80 -34.31
N PRO A 79 47.45 2.33 -33.10
CA PRO A 79 47.92 0.95 -32.89
C PRO A 79 46.85 -0.04 -33.34
N TYR A 80 47.32 -1.26 -33.76
CA TYR A 80 46.40 -2.34 -34.07
C TYR A 80 45.47 -2.64 -32.90
N MET A 81 44.18 -2.76 -33.19
CA MET A 81 43.16 -3.09 -32.24
C MET A 81 42.38 -4.30 -32.73
N THR A 82 41.93 -5.12 -31.80
CA THR A 82 40.99 -6.20 -32.06
C THR A 82 39.60 -5.62 -32.41
N GLU A 83 38.80 -6.39 -33.10
CA GLU A 83 37.43 -5.99 -33.45
C GLU A 83 36.60 -5.62 -32.21
N THR A 84 36.81 -6.32 -31.09
CA THR A 84 36.21 -6.03 -29.79
C THR A 84 36.62 -4.67 -29.24
N GLU A 85 37.92 -4.34 -29.30
CA GLU A 85 38.44 -3.04 -28.84
C GLU A 85 37.94 -1.88 -29.71
N ILE A 86 37.81 -2.07 -31.02
CA ILE A 86 37.23 -1.09 -31.94
C ILE A 86 35.74 -0.83 -31.57
N ARG A 87 35.00 -1.92 -31.38
CA ARG A 87 33.62 -1.88 -30.99
C ARG A 87 33.43 -1.13 -29.65
N ASP A 88 34.20 -1.47 -28.62
CA ASP A 88 34.10 -0.89 -27.29
C ASP A 88 34.44 0.61 -27.31
N LYS A 89 35.47 1.04 -28.03
CA LYS A 89 35.79 2.45 -28.21
C LYS A 89 34.74 3.21 -29.01
N ALA A 90 34.18 2.61 -30.06
CA ALA A 90 33.09 3.22 -30.82
C ALA A 90 31.81 3.37 -29.97
N LEU A 91 31.48 2.36 -29.13
CA LEU A 91 30.39 2.43 -28.17
C LEU A 91 30.64 3.54 -27.15
N GLU A 92 31.85 3.65 -26.62
CA GLU A 92 32.22 4.67 -25.65
C GLU A 92 32.04 6.10 -26.19
N ALA A 93 32.39 6.31 -27.46
CA ALA A 93 32.28 7.61 -28.12
C ALA A 93 30.85 8.00 -28.52
N SER A 94 29.93 7.01 -28.60
CA SER A 94 28.57 7.20 -29.12
C SER A 94 27.48 6.98 -28.11
N THR A 95 27.83 6.64 -26.87
CA THR A 95 26.87 6.43 -25.80
C THR A 95 26.79 7.62 -24.84
N VAL A 96 25.57 7.97 -24.46
CA VAL A 96 25.29 8.98 -23.42
C VAL A 96 24.57 8.29 -22.27
N LEU A 97 25.07 8.47 -21.06
CA LEU A 97 24.44 8.02 -19.83
C LEU A 97 24.09 9.24 -18.97
N GLN A 98 22.82 9.57 -18.93
CA GLN A 98 22.30 10.73 -18.21
C GLN A 98 21.66 10.31 -16.90
N PRO A 99 22.04 10.87 -15.73
CA PRO A 99 21.28 10.67 -14.51
C PRO A 99 19.93 11.40 -14.63
N ILE A 100 18.81 10.67 -14.48
CA ILE A 100 17.45 11.21 -14.60
C ILE A 100 16.70 11.24 -13.29
N ALA A 101 17.16 10.52 -12.27
CA ALA A 101 16.70 10.69 -10.90
C ALA A 101 17.78 10.30 -9.89
N ASN A 102 17.77 10.97 -8.74
CA ASN A 102 18.61 10.62 -7.59
C ASN A 102 17.97 9.56 -6.67
N CYS A 103 16.93 8.90 -7.13
CA CYS A 103 16.18 7.85 -6.47
C CYS A 103 15.64 6.88 -7.52
N VAL A 104 15.06 5.76 -7.07
CA VAL A 104 14.42 4.78 -7.98
C VAL A 104 12.95 4.68 -7.66
N PRO A 105 12.07 5.37 -8.42
CA PRO A 105 10.63 5.18 -8.34
C PRO A 105 10.22 3.93 -9.12
N LYS A 106 9.61 2.97 -8.40
CA LYS A 106 9.11 1.72 -8.98
C LYS A 106 7.61 1.61 -8.76
N ALA A 107 6.82 1.49 -9.83
CA ALA A 107 5.40 1.19 -9.74
C ALA A 107 5.21 -0.24 -9.23
N LEU A 108 4.44 -0.40 -8.16
CA LEU A 108 4.15 -1.69 -7.54
C LEU A 108 2.82 -2.24 -8.05
N TYR A 109 1.75 -1.44 -7.95
CA TYR A 109 0.41 -1.83 -8.39
C TYR A 109 -0.48 -0.61 -8.64
N TYR A 110 -1.60 -0.86 -9.33
CA TYR A 110 -2.70 0.07 -9.50
C TYR A 110 -3.78 -0.24 -8.47
N GLN A 111 -4.08 0.69 -7.57
CA GLN A 111 -5.13 0.53 -6.59
C GLN A 111 -6.41 1.21 -7.07
N ARG A 112 -7.55 0.53 -6.91
CA ARG A 112 -8.86 1.00 -7.34
C ARG A 112 -9.92 0.74 -6.27
N ASN A 113 -10.69 1.76 -5.96
CA ASN A 113 -11.88 1.64 -5.13
C ASN A 113 -13.10 1.50 -6.05
N GLU A 114 -13.79 0.37 -5.97
CA GLU A 114 -14.94 0.10 -6.83
C GLU A 114 -16.18 0.96 -6.46
N ILE A 115 -16.26 1.41 -5.21
CA ILE A 115 -17.39 2.20 -4.71
C ILE A 115 -17.25 3.66 -5.11
N THR A 116 -16.09 4.28 -4.83
CA THR A 116 -15.84 5.69 -5.14
C THR A 116 -15.35 5.91 -6.56
N GLN A 117 -14.98 4.86 -7.28
CA GLN A 117 -14.33 4.88 -8.59
C GLN A 117 -12.97 5.62 -8.60
N GLU A 118 -12.43 5.91 -7.43
CA GLU A 118 -11.12 6.54 -7.29
C GLU A 118 -10.02 5.50 -7.52
N ALA A 119 -8.95 5.96 -8.16
CA ALA A 119 -7.83 5.08 -8.49
C ALA A 119 -6.48 5.81 -8.46
N TRP A 120 -5.44 5.10 -8.06
CA TRP A 120 -4.08 5.61 -7.93
C TRP A 120 -3.05 4.55 -8.30
N TYR A 121 -1.89 4.97 -8.75
CA TYR A 121 -0.70 4.13 -8.86
C TYR A 121 0.05 4.15 -7.52
N TYR A 122 0.43 3.00 -7.02
CA TYR A 122 1.21 2.86 -5.79
C TYR A 122 2.67 2.60 -6.13
N PHE A 123 3.55 3.45 -5.63
CA PHE A 123 4.97 3.42 -5.91
C PHE A 123 5.78 3.13 -4.66
N SER A 124 6.90 2.43 -4.85
CA SER A 124 8.04 2.36 -3.93
C SER A 124 9.15 3.27 -4.44
N ILE A 125 9.75 4.03 -3.55
CA ILE A 125 10.80 5.00 -3.86
C ILE A 125 12.03 4.65 -3.02
N SER A 126 13.05 4.10 -3.67
CA SER A 126 14.35 3.82 -3.02
C SER A 126 15.25 5.03 -3.13
N ASN A 127 15.77 5.49 -1.99
CA ASN A 127 16.70 6.62 -1.92
C ASN A 127 18.16 6.11 -1.97
N PRO A 128 19.13 6.93 -2.44
CA PRO A 128 20.55 6.58 -2.44
C PRO A 128 21.16 6.49 -1.04
N HIS A 129 20.49 7.04 -0.02
CA HIS A 129 20.90 6.91 1.39
C HIS A 129 20.28 5.65 1.97
N ASP A 130 21.05 4.88 2.72
CA ASP A 130 20.61 3.64 3.35
C ASP A 130 19.41 3.90 4.27
N GLY A 131 18.26 3.46 3.83
CA GLY A 131 16.99 3.59 4.54
C GLY A 131 15.91 2.74 3.85
N PRO A 132 14.81 2.44 4.54
CA PRO A 132 13.71 1.71 3.93
C PRO A 132 13.13 2.52 2.76
N ALA A 133 12.73 1.82 1.71
CA ALA A 133 12.02 2.44 0.60
C ALA A 133 10.72 3.09 1.09
N LEU A 134 10.48 4.33 0.68
CA LEU A 134 9.25 5.04 0.97
C LEU A 134 8.17 4.64 -0.03
N GLN A 135 6.95 4.51 0.46
CA GLN A 135 5.82 4.09 -0.38
C GLN A 135 4.75 5.17 -0.41
N GLY A 136 4.09 5.34 -1.54
CA GLY A 136 3.01 6.31 -1.68
C GLY A 136 2.30 6.25 -3.01
N THR A 137 1.25 7.07 -3.11
CA THR A 137 0.34 7.08 -4.24
C THR A 137 0.59 8.24 -5.19
N PHE A 138 0.38 7.97 -6.47
CA PHE A 138 0.35 8.95 -7.55
C PHE A 138 -1.00 8.89 -8.25
N THR A 139 -1.61 10.03 -8.48
CA THR A 139 -2.79 10.12 -9.35
C THR A 139 -2.39 9.97 -10.82
N ALA A 140 -3.36 9.68 -11.69
CA ALA A 140 -3.11 9.63 -13.13
C ALA A 140 -2.49 10.95 -13.65
N GLY A 141 -2.95 12.12 -13.17
CA GLY A 141 -2.37 13.41 -13.55
C GLY A 141 -0.92 13.58 -13.13
N GLN A 142 -0.54 13.05 -11.97
CA GLN A 142 0.82 13.15 -11.45
C GLN A 142 1.84 12.27 -12.17
N VAL A 143 1.40 11.26 -12.91
CA VAL A 143 2.29 10.40 -13.71
C VAL A 143 2.38 10.81 -15.18
N THR A 144 1.61 11.81 -15.64
CA THR A 144 1.58 12.22 -17.06
C THR A 144 2.70 13.17 -17.47
N THR A 145 3.23 13.98 -16.56
CA THR A 145 4.29 14.95 -16.86
C THR A 145 5.44 14.86 -15.85
N ALA A 146 6.66 15.10 -16.31
CA ALA A 146 7.84 15.10 -15.44
C ALA A 146 7.74 16.12 -14.29
N SER A 147 7.09 17.27 -14.51
CA SER A 147 6.92 18.30 -13.48
C SER A 147 6.00 17.87 -12.36
N GLU A 148 4.84 17.28 -12.68
CA GLU A 148 3.89 16.81 -11.68
C GLU A 148 4.42 15.55 -10.96
N PHE A 149 5.08 14.66 -11.70
CA PHE A 149 5.76 13.51 -11.13
C PHE A 149 6.82 13.94 -10.10
N LYS A 150 7.67 14.92 -10.44
CA LYS A 150 8.68 15.49 -9.55
C LYS A 150 8.07 16.10 -8.29
N LYS A 151 6.96 16.86 -8.41
CA LYS A 151 6.27 17.46 -7.26
C LYS A 151 5.78 16.38 -6.29
N GLN A 152 5.13 15.35 -6.80
CA GLN A 152 4.63 14.24 -5.99
C GLN A 152 5.76 13.44 -5.38
N LEU A 153 6.84 13.21 -6.12
CA LEU A 153 8.03 12.52 -5.64
C LEU A 153 8.66 13.24 -4.44
N LEU A 154 8.83 14.57 -4.54
CA LEU A 154 9.33 15.42 -3.44
C LEU A 154 8.39 15.42 -2.22
N HIS A 155 7.08 15.31 -2.43
CA HIS A 155 6.11 15.22 -1.35
C HIS A 155 6.22 13.89 -0.58
N LEU A 156 6.39 12.78 -1.30
CA LEU A 156 6.46 11.44 -0.71
C LEU A 156 7.82 11.13 -0.10
N ALA A 157 8.88 11.55 -0.77
CA ALA A 157 10.25 11.24 -0.38
C ALA A 157 11.10 12.52 -0.36
N PRO A 158 11.33 13.12 0.82
CA PRO A 158 12.11 14.36 0.92
C PRO A 158 13.48 14.24 0.26
N GLY A 159 13.78 15.15 -0.66
CA GLY A 159 15.04 15.14 -1.41
C GLY A 159 15.08 14.25 -2.65
N ALA A 160 14.05 13.44 -2.90
CA ALA A 160 13.95 12.65 -4.13
C ALA A 160 13.57 13.55 -5.32
N ILE A 161 14.40 13.56 -6.36
CA ILE A 161 14.24 14.43 -7.51
C ILE A 161 14.30 13.63 -8.81
N TYR A 162 13.26 13.79 -9.63
CA TYR A 162 13.27 13.36 -11.01
C TYR A 162 13.67 14.56 -11.92
N SER A 163 14.70 14.40 -12.73
CA SER A 163 15.24 15.41 -13.64
C SER A 163 15.13 15.03 -15.13
N GLY A 164 14.55 13.86 -15.42
CA GLY A 164 14.31 13.41 -16.78
C GLY A 164 13.21 14.20 -17.50
N SER A 165 13.12 14.06 -18.81
CA SER A 165 12.04 14.61 -19.63
C SER A 165 10.73 13.85 -19.47
N SER A 166 9.60 14.45 -19.88
CA SER A 166 8.31 13.76 -19.90
C SER A 166 8.30 12.55 -20.84
N GLY A 167 9.03 12.59 -21.96
CA GLY A 167 9.16 11.44 -22.84
C GLY A 167 9.96 10.28 -22.25
N GLN A 168 10.97 10.58 -21.43
CA GLN A 168 11.71 9.55 -20.67
C GLN A 168 10.82 8.95 -19.59
N LEU A 169 10.04 9.77 -18.87
CA LEU A 169 9.06 9.32 -17.89
C LEU A 169 8.02 8.41 -18.53
N GLU A 170 7.44 8.81 -19.65
CA GLU A 170 6.45 8.02 -20.37
C GLU A 170 6.99 6.64 -20.78
N ARG A 171 8.18 6.58 -21.36
CA ARG A 171 8.81 5.30 -21.76
C ARG A 171 9.12 4.40 -20.56
N MET A 172 9.55 4.97 -19.44
CA MET A 172 9.75 4.25 -18.18
C MET A 172 8.42 3.68 -17.68
N LEU A 173 7.38 4.50 -17.62
CA LEU A 173 6.06 4.10 -17.14
C LEU A 173 5.40 3.06 -18.05
N LEU A 174 5.51 3.18 -19.38
CA LEU A 174 5.01 2.16 -20.31
C LEU A 174 5.54 0.76 -19.97
N ARG A 175 6.79 0.66 -19.55
CA ARG A 175 7.39 -0.64 -19.14
C ARG A 175 6.96 -1.07 -17.75
N GLN A 176 6.87 -0.14 -16.79
CA GLN A 176 6.51 -0.47 -15.42
C GLN A 176 5.01 -0.77 -15.25
N LEU A 177 4.17 -0.15 -16.08
CA LEU A 177 2.72 -0.30 -16.01
C LEU A 177 2.18 -1.42 -16.92
N ASP A 178 3.03 -2.01 -17.76
CA ASP A 178 2.63 -3.16 -18.56
C ASP A 178 2.27 -4.34 -17.64
N ASN A 179 1.02 -4.81 -17.77
CA ASN A 179 0.44 -5.85 -16.92
C ASN A 179 0.53 -5.56 -15.42
N ILE A 180 0.46 -4.27 -15.03
CA ILE A 180 0.51 -3.89 -13.63
C ILE A 180 -0.62 -4.55 -12.83
N LYS A 181 -0.29 -5.05 -11.66
CA LYS A 181 -1.25 -5.68 -10.76
C LYS A 181 -2.32 -4.69 -10.32
N VAL A 182 -3.57 -5.15 -10.27
CA VAL A 182 -4.70 -4.36 -9.76
C VAL A 182 -5.03 -4.80 -8.34
N VAL A 183 -5.03 -3.86 -7.40
CA VAL A 183 -5.38 -4.08 -5.99
C VAL A 183 -6.68 -3.35 -5.70
N GLN A 184 -7.70 -4.07 -5.28
CA GLN A 184 -8.97 -3.50 -4.83
C GLN A 184 -8.78 -2.80 -3.48
N THR A 185 -9.44 -1.66 -3.31
CA THR A 185 -9.35 -0.91 -2.06
C THR A 185 -10.71 -0.64 -1.45
N VAL A 186 -10.74 -0.60 -0.12
CA VAL A 186 -11.91 -0.16 0.67
C VAL A 186 -11.48 0.92 1.65
N ASP A 187 -12.41 1.84 2.02
CA ASP A 187 -12.10 2.98 2.89
C ASP A 187 -12.40 2.72 4.38
N TYR A 188 -12.64 1.46 4.73
CA TYR A 188 -13.00 1.04 6.08
C TYR A 188 -12.20 -0.19 6.51
N ILE A 189 -12.19 -0.47 7.82
CA ILE A 189 -11.80 -1.77 8.36
C ILE A 189 -13.04 -2.60 8.70
N GLY A 190 -12.87 -3.92 8.73
CA GLY A 190 -13.95 -4.87 9.02
C GLY A 190 -14.39 -5.65 7.78
N TYR A 191 -15.66 -5.99 7.70
CA TYR A 191 -16.17 -6.92 6.69
C TYR A 191 -16.47 -6.24 5.35
N SER A 192 -15.88 -6.78 4.28
CA SER A 192 -16.24 -6.45 2.91
C SER A 192 -17.18 -7.51 2.36
N ALA A 193 -18.47 -7.15 2.19
CA ALA A 193 -19.49 -8.06 1.67
C ALA A 193 -19.20 -8.47 0.22
N ALA A 194 -18.74 -7.52 -0.60
CA ALA A 194 -18.41 -7.78 -2.01
C ALA A 194 -17.31 -8.85 -2.15
N HIS A 195 -16.37 -8.89 -1.21
CA HIS A 195 -15.22 -9.80 -1.24
C HIS A 195 -15.33 -10.92 -0.19
N LYS A 196 -16.39 -10.94 0.64
CA LYS A 196 -16.59 -11.90 1.74
C LYS A 196 -15.37 -12.04 2.65
N THR A 197 -14.72 -10.92 2.95
CA THR A 197 -13.42 -10.85 3.63
C THR A 197 -13.45 -9.80 4.73
N TYR A 198 -12.93 -10.12 5.90
CA TYR A 198 -12.62 -9.14 6.94
C TYR A 198 -11.22 -8.57 6.69
N LEU A 199 -11.12 -7.26 6.73
CA LEU A 199 -9.86 -6.51 6.63
C LEU A 199 -9.63 -5.82 7.97
N LEU A 200 -8.64 -6.28 8.73
CA LEU A 200 -8.41 -5.91 10.13
C LEU A 200 -7.00 -5.33 10.35
N GLY A 201 -6.62 -4.35 9.54
CA GLY A 201 -5.28 -3.76 9.56
C GLY A 201 -4.27 -4.66 8.86
N ASN A 202 -3.31 -5.24 9.61
CA ASN A 202 -2.28 -6.11 9.05
C ASN A 202 -2.77 -7.55 8.79
N TYR A 203 -4.01 -7.86 9.17
CA TYR A 203 -4.61 -9.17 8.99
C TYR A 203 -5.89 -9.11 8.17
N ALA A 204 -6.13 -10.15 7.41
CA ALA A 204 -7.42 -10.40 6.78
C ALA A 204 -7.93 -11.77 7.16
N VAL A 205 -9.26 -11.94 7.20
CA VAL A 205 -9.89 -13.24 7.40
C VAL A 205 -10.79 -13.54 6.21
N HIS A 206 -10.48 -14.62 5.49
CA HIS A 206 -11.24 -15.08 4.35
C HIS A 206 -11.45 -16.60 4.42
N GLY A 207 -12.68 -17.07 4.28
CA GLY A 207 -12.97 -18.50 4.32
C GLY A 207 -12.50 -19.22 5.59
N GLY A 208 -12.45 -18.53 6.73
CA GLY A 208 -11.95 -19.06 8.00
C GLY A 208 -10.41 -19.08 8.15
N GLN A 209 -9.69 -18.60 7.14
CA GLN A 209 -8.22 -18.48 7.18
C GLN A 209 -7.80 -17.06 7.54
N VAL A 210 -6.78 -16.94 8.38
CA VAL A 210 -6.12 -15.67 8.71
C VAL A 210 -4.94 -15.48 7.75
N LEU A 211 -4.88 -14.33 7.12
CA LEU A 211 -3.86 -13.93 6.16
C LEU A 211 -3.15 -12.69 6.68
N GLU A 212 -1.85 -12.63 6.48
CA GLU A 212 -1.05 -11.43 6.74
C GLU A 212 -0.86 -10.60 5.46
N ALA A 213 -0.76 -9.28 5.62
CA ALA A 213 -0.44 -8.40 4.50
C ALA A 213 0.99 -8.72 3.99
N ASN A 214 1.15 -8.69 2.68
CA ASN A 214 2.47 -8.89 2.06
C ASN A 214 3.36 -7.64 2.23
N SER A 215 4.61 -7.73 1.76
CA SER A 215 5.59 -6.62 1.82
C SER A 215 5.18 -5.35 1.05
N GLU A 216 4.18 -5.45 0.19
CA GLU A 216 3.62 -4.34 -0.60
C GLU A 216 2.31 -3.79 0.00
N ASP A 217 1.96 -4.19 1.25
CA ASP A 217 0.82 -3.67 2.03
C ASP A 217 -0.57 -4.00 1.42
N TYR A 218 -0.75 -5.23 0.92
CA TYR A 218 -2.06 -5.77 0.53
C TYR A 218 -2.17 -7.28 0.78
N PHE A 219 -3.40 -7.82 0.70
CA PHE A 219 -3.69 -9.23 0.88
C PHE A 219 -3.91 -9.91 -0.47
N GLU A 220 -3.37 -11.12 -0.63
CA GLU A 220 -3.59 -11.98 -1.79
C GLU A 220 -4.56 -13.11 -1.43
N ILE A 221 -5.70 -13.16 -2.09
CA ILE A 221 -6.77 -14.13 -1.84
C ILE A 221 -7.13 -14.80 -3.17
N GLY A 222 -6.40 -15.82 -3.55
CA GLY A 222 -6.51 -16.44 -4.85
C GLY A 222 -6.19 -15.44 -5.98
N LYS A 223 -7.21 -15.05 -6.78
CA LYS A 223 -7.06 -14.04 -7.84
C LYS A 223 -7.34 -12.61 -7.37
N LEU A 224 -7.86 -12.45 -6.16
CA LEU A 224 -8.17 -11.14 -5.57
C LEU A 224 -6.96 -10.59 -4.84
N SER A 225 -6.62 -9.34 -5.14
CA SER A 225 -5.70 -8.54 -4.33
C SER A 225 -6.48 -7.40 -3.72
N ILE A 226 -6.43 -7.24 -2.38
CA ILE A 226 -7.27 -6.28 -1.66
C ILE A 226 -6.54 -5.67 -0.48
N LYS A 227 -6.85 -4.40 -0.18
CA LYS A 227 -6.38 -3.71 1.02
C LYS A 227 -7.40 -2.72 1.55
N SER A 228 -7.27 -2.35 2.83
CA SER A 228 -7.97 -1.19 3.39
C SER A 228 -7.08 0.05 3.33
N LEU A 229 -7.67 1.17 2.92
CA LEU A 229 -7.03 2.50 2.98
C LEU A 229 -7.19 3.14 4.37
N GLN A 230 -8.03 2.56 5.24
CA GLN A 230 -8.25 3.06 6.59
C GLN A 230 -7.06 2.73 7.50
N LYS A 231 -6.27 3.75 7.85
CA LYS A 231 -5.06 3.63 8.69
C LYS A 231 -5.21 4.25 10.09
N SER A 232 -6.29 5.00 10.34
CA SER A 232 -6.49 5.68 11.63
C SER A 232 -6.96 4.73 12.74
N ILE A 233 -7.59 3.61 12.38
CA ILE A 233 -8.04 2.59 13.33
C ILE A 233 -7.03 1.44 13.30
N LYS A 234 -6.28 1.30 14.40
CA LYS A 234 -5.29 0.23 14.56
C LYS A 234 -5.86 -0.83 15.49
N LEU A 235 -5.86 -2.07 15.03
CA LEU A 235 -6.21 -3.24 15.81
C LEU A 235 -4.93 -4.02 16.12
N GLN A 236 -4.68 -4.27 17.41
CA GLN A 236 -3.58 -5.11 17.87
C GLN A 236 -4.09 -6.54 18.03
N ILE A 237 -3.98 -7.32 16.98
CA ILE A 237 -4.47 -8.70 16.96
C ILE A 237 -3.34 -9.62 17.37
N ASN A 238 -3.56 -10.37 18.45
CA ASN A 238 -2.67 -11.44 18.87
C ASN A 238 -3.07 -12.74 18.16
N THR A 239 -2.20 -13.27 17.32
CA THR A 239 -2.42 -14.53 16.61
C THR A 239 -1.84 -15.74 17.37
N ASP A 240 -1.07 -15.50 18.43
CA ASP A 240 -0.50 -16.56 19.26
C ASP A 240 -1.56 -17.13 20.24
N ARG A 241 -1.99 -18.34 19.96
CA ARG A 241 -3.01 -19.03 20.76
C ARG A 241 -2.48 -19.50 22.11
N GLU A 242 -1.17 -19.64 22.29
CA GLU A 242 -0.57 -20.11 23.52
C GLU A 242 -0.58 -19.03 24.60
N THR A 243 -0.52 -17.76 24.20
CA THR A 243 -0.57 -16.61 25.11
C THR A 243 -2.00 -16.19 25.46
N GLN A 244 -3.02 -16.85 24.91
CA GLN A 244 -4.41 -16.50 25.16
C GLN A 244 -4.82 -16.88 26.59
N ASP A 245 -5.21 -15.88 27.39
CA ASP A 245 -5.88 -16.15 28.67
C ASP A 245 -7.29 -16.71 28.42
N LYS A 246 -7.54 -17.92 28.91
CA LYS A 246 -8.84 -18.60 28.77
C LYS A 246 -9.79 -18.33 29.95
N THR A 247 -9.33 -17.61 30.96
CA THR A 247 -10.09 -17.36 32.20
C THR A 247 -10.92 -16.06 32.13
N TRP A 248 -10.67 -15.19 31.16
CA TRP A 248 -11.35 -13.92 30.99
C TRP A 248 -12.91 -14.00 30.99
N PRO A 249 -13.57 -15.06 30.46
CA PRO A 249 -15.02 -15.14 30.52
C PRO A 249 -15.53 -15.25 31.96
N VAL A 250 -14.83 -15.97 32.83
CA VAL A 250 -15.17 -16.09 34.26
C VAL A 250 -15.02 -14.73 34.94
N HIS A 251 -13.97 -13.98 34.63
CA HIS A 251 -13.78 -12.63 35.17
C HIS A 251 -14.88 -11.66 34.72
N LEU A 252 -15.28 -11.74 33.43
CA LEU A 252 -16.41 -10.95 32.93
C LEU A 252 -17.72 -11.27 33.66
N TRP A 253 -17.98 -12.58 33.90
CA TRP A 253 -19.15 -12.99 34.65
C TRP A 253 -19.14 -12.48 36.10
N ASN A 254 -18.03 -12.63 36.78
CA ASN A 254 -17.89 -12.20 38.16
C ASN A 254 -18.02 -10.67 38.32
N ALA A 255 -17.57 -9.90 37.33
CA ALA A 255 -17.63 -8.43 37.37
C ALA A 255 -19.00 -7.86 36.96
N PHE A 256 -19.64 -8.43 35.94
CA PHE A 256 -20.82 -7.83 35.28
C PHE A 256 -22.02 -8.78 35.18
N GLY A 257 -21.89 -10.03 35.61
CA GLY A 257 -22.99 -11.01 35.59
C GLY A 257 -23.58 -11.25 34.19
N PRO A 258 -24.88 -11.57 34.12
CA PRO A 258 -25.57 -11.82 32.85
C PRO A 258 -25.53 -10.63 31.90
N GLN A 259 -25.56 -9.39 32.41
CA GLN A 259 -25.51 -8.18 31.60
C GLN A 259 -24.20 -8.04 30.80
N GLY A 260 -23.08 -8.41 31.44
CA GLY A 260 -21.79 -8.48 30.76
C GLY A 260 -21.77 -9.47 29.60
N TYR A 261 -22.42 -10.62 29.77
CA TYR A 261 -22.53 -11.63 28.70
C TYR A 261 -23.47 -11.22 27.57
N VAL A 262 -24.57 -10.51 27.88
CA VAL A 262 -25.44 -9.93 26.85
C VAL A 262 -24.67 -8.90 26.02
N ALA A 263 -23.90 -8.03 26.69
CA ALA A 263 -23.04 -7.06 26.01
C ALA A 263 -21.98 -7.75 25.15
N LEU A 264 -21.34 -8.81 25.66
CA LEU A 264 -20.38 -9.61 24.88
C LEU A 264 -21.02 -10.27 23.65
N ALA A 265 -22.20 -10.89 23.83
CA ALA A 265 -22.93 -11.52 22.73
C ALA A 265 -23.28 -10.51 21.63
N TYR A 266 -23.74 -9.32 22.01
CA TYR A 266 -23.98 -8.24 21.08
C TYR A 266 -22.69 -7.79 20.38
N TRP A 267 -21.58 -7.68 21.12
CA TRP A 267 -20.29 -7.27 20.59
C TRP A 267 -19.78 -8.26 19.53
N ILE A 268 -19.85 -9.55 19.81
CA ILE A 268 -19.53 -10.60 18.85
C ILE A 268 -20.52 -10.61 17.69
N GLY A 269 -21.82 -10.43 17.97
CA GLY A 269 -22.87 -10.34 16.96
C GLY A 269 -22.65 -9.19 15.98
N SER A 270 -22.03 -8.09 16.40
CA SER A 270 -21.73 -6.96 15.54
C SER A 270 -20.76 -7.31 14.39
N LEU A 271 -19.90 -8.31 14.58
CA LEU A 271 -19.04 -8.84 13.50
C LEU A 271 -19.86 -9.45 12.35
N PHE A 272 -21.08 -9.88 12.63
CA PHE A 272 -21.98 -10.52 11.70
C PHE A 272 -23.21 -9.65 11.38
N ALA A 273 -23.13 -8.35 11.64
CA ALA A 273 -24.28 -7.45 11.54
C ALA A 273 -24.91 -7.45 10.15
N GLU A 274 -24.11 -7.51 9.09
CA GLU A 274 -24.61 -7.55 7.70
C GLU A 274 -25.29 -8.89 7.39
N GLN A 275 -24.71 -9.99 7.83
CA GLN A 275 -25.30 -11.32 7.69
C GLN A 275 -26.62 -11.44 8.48
N ILE A 276 -26.65 -10.92 9.71
CA ILE A 276 -27.85 -10.90 10.54
C ILE A 276 -28.95 -10.04 9.88
N ARG A 277 -28.60 -8.87 9.34
CA ARG A 277 -29.54 -8.01 8.61
C ARG A 277 -30.09 -8.66 7.36
N ALA A 278 -29.29 -9.47 6.67
CA ALA A 278 -29.75 -10.20 5.51
C ALA A 278 -30.88 -11.19 5.85
N GLU A 279 -30.86 -11.76 7.06
CA GLU A 279 -31.89 -12.69 7.54
C GLU A 279 -33.06 -12.00 8.24
N GLN A 280 -32.77 -10.99 9.09
CA GLN A 280 -33.75 -10.37 9.99
C GLN A 280 -34.15 -8.95 9.59
N MET A 281 -33.62 -8.43 8.47
CA MET A 281 -33.89 -7.08 7.96
C MET A 281 -33.33 -5.94 8.85
N SER A 282 -32.81 -6.22 10.04
CA SER A 282 -32.29 -5.21 10.99
C SER A 282 -31.23 -5.82 11.91
N PHE A 283 -30.43 -4.92 12.52
CA PHE A 283 -29.58 -5.26 13.65
C PHE A 283 -29.82 -4.23 14.74
N PRO A 284 -30.28 -4.62 15.95
CA PRO A 284 -30.70 -3.70 16.99
C PRO A 284 -29.51 -2.92 17.56
N PHE A 285 -29.79 -1.76 18.15
CA PHE A 285 -28.82 -1.08 19.01
C PHE A 285 -28.83 -1.68 20.42
N LEU A 286 -27.69 -1.70 21.07
CA LEU A 286 -27.55 -2.04 22.48
C LEU A 286 -27.35 -0.75 23.27
N GLU A 287 -28.22 -0.47 24.22
CA GLU A 287 -28.05 0.60 25.19
C GLU A 287 -27.54 0.02 26.52
N ILE A 288 -26.47 0.62 27.06
CA ILE A 288 -25.91 0.24 28.36
C ILE A 288 -26.17 1.39 29.35
N VAL A 289 -27.11 1.17 30.24
CA VAL A 289 -27.56 2.15 31.26
C VAL A 289 -27.10 1.71 32.62
N GLY A 290 -26.83 2.66 33.49
CA GLY A 290 -26.47 2.42 34.90
C GLY A 290 -25.98 3.70 35.56
N GLU A 291 -25.90 3.69 36.88
CA GLU A 291 -25.45 4.83 37.67
C GLU A 291 -23.96 5.19 37.36
N PRO A 292 -23.55 6.44 37.63
CA PRO A 292 -22.15 6.82 37.60
C PRO A 292 -21.32 5.90 38.50
N GLY A 293 -20.16 5.46 38.00
CA GLY A 293 -19.28 4.55 38.70
C GLY A 293 -19.65 3.05 38.63
N SER A 294 -20.74 2.66 37.94
CA SER A 294 -21.16 1.25 37.81
C SER A 294 -20.26 0.40 36.85
N GLY A 295 -19.18 0.94 36.32
CA GLY A 295 -18.23 0.19 35.48
C GLY A 295 -18.61 0.11 33.99
N LYS A 296 -19.56 0.89 33.48
CA LYS A 296 -19.97 0.91 32.06
C LYS A 296 -18.78 1.11 31.11
N THR A 297 -17.98 2.15 31.37
CA THR A 297 -16.80 2.45 30.58
C THR A 297 -15.77 1.32 30.64
N THR A 298 -15.56 0.73 31.82
CA THR A 298 -14.65 -0.41 32.00
C THR A 298 -15.11 -1.62 31.17
N LEU A 299 -16.41 -1.91 31.15
CA LEU A 299 -16.98 -2.97 30.30
C LEU A 299 -16.72 -2.69 28.82
N ILE A 300 -16.98 -1.48 28.34
CA ILE A 300 -16.74 -1.11 26.92
C ILE A 300 -15.26 -1.21 26.56
N GLN A 301 -14.38 -0.70 27.40
CA GLN A 301 -12.94 -0.79 27.18
C GLN A 301 -12.46 -2.25 27.14
N PHE A 302 -12.99 -3.10 28.03
CA PHE A 302 -12.71 -4.53 28.01
C PHE A 302 -13.17 -5.18 26.70
N LEU A 303 -14.39 -4.91 26.26
CA LEU A 303 -14.93 -5.46 25.02
C LEU A 303 -14.12 -5.00 23.79
N TRP A 304 -13.64 -3.76 23.75
CA TRP A 304 -12.75 -3.29 22.73
C TRP A 304 -11.38 -3.98 22.74
N LYS A 305 -10.84 -4.25 23.93
CA LYS A 305 -9.58 -5.00 24.06
C LYS A 305 -9.66 -6.41 23.48
N LEU A 306 -10.83 -7.05 23.54
CA LEU A 306 -11.07 -8.34 22.87
C LEU A 306 -10.93 -8.23 21.33
N PHE A 307 -11.15 -7.04 20.78
CA PHE A 307 -10.97 -6.76 19.34
C PHE A 307 -9.61 -6.10 19.03
N GLY A 308 -8.72 -6.08 20.01
CA GLY A 308 -7.38 -5.53 19.86
C GLY A 308 -7.33 -3.99 19.77
N ARG A 309 -8.30 -3.30 20.36
CA ARG A 309 -8.37 -1.84 20.36
C ARG A 309 -8.43 -1.29 21.78
N ASP A 310 -7.61 -0.29 22.08
CA ASP A 310 -7.75 0.51 23.29
C ASP A 310 -8.57 1.75 22.98
N TYR A 311 -9.87 1.70 23.27
CA TYR A 311 -10.83 2.71 22.87
C TYR A 311 -12.02 2.71 23.83
N GLU A 312 -12.66 3.84 23.96
CA GLU A 312 -13.82 4.02 24.82
C GLU A 312 -15.11 4.25 24.02
N GLY A 313 -15.02 5.11 23.02
CA GLY A 313 -16.12 5.55 22.20
C GLY A 313 -15.97 7.03 21.85
N PHE A 314 -16.99 7.64 21.28
CA PHE A 314 -17.01 9.07 21.01
C PHE A 314 -18.34 9.70 21.45
N ASP A 315 -18.27 10.97 21.85
CA ASP A 315 -19.42 11.78 22.18
C ASP A 315 -19.98 12.43 20.90
N PRO A 316 -21.17 12.02 20.44
CA PRO A 316 -21.73 12.54 19.20
C PRO A 316 -22.12 14.03 19.31
N SER A 317 -22.37 14.56 20.54
CA SER A 317 -22.71 15.97 20.76
C SER A 317 -21.50 16.90 20.50
N LYS A 318 -20.28 16.40 20.66
CA LYS A 318 -19.02 17.14 20.43
C LYS A 318 -18.54 17.04 18.97
N SER A 319 -19.26 16.31 18.12
CA SER A 319 -18.91 16.08 16.73
C SER A 319 -19.85 16.81 15.78
N THR A 320 -19.35 17.22 14.62
CA THR A 320 -20.20 17.71 13.53
C THR A 320 -20.92 16.52 12.86
N ALA A 321 -22.03 16.75 12.16
CA ALA A 321 -22.71 15.71 11.38
C ALA A 321 -21.75 15.00 10.42
N ALA A 322 -20.91 15.74 9.69
CA ALA A 322 -19.89 15.18 8.80
C ALA A 322 -18.83 14.34 9.56
N GLY A 323 -18.46 14.76 10.77
CA GLY A 323 -17.55 14.00 11.64
C GLY A 323 -18.16 12.68 12.11
N ARG A 324 -19.42 12.68 12.51
CA ARG A 324 -20.17 11.47 12.88
C ARG A 324 -20.27 10.50 11.70
N MET A 325 -20.69 11.01 10.53
CA MET A 325 -20.76 10.19 9.31
C MET A 325 -19.41 9.55 8.94
N ARG A 326 -18.34 10.33 9.05
CA ARG A 326 -16.98 9.79 8.82
C ARG A 326 -16.67 8.64 9.79
N THR A 327 -17.00 8.78 11.07
CA THR A 327 -16.77 7.71 12.06
C THR A 327 -17.57 6.45 11.72
N PHE A 328 -18.81 6.60 11.28
CA PHE A 328 -19.65 5.46 10.90
C PHE A 328 -19.18 4.75 9.64
N THR A 329 -18.62 5.49 8.69
CA THR A 329 -18.14 4.90 7.42
C THR A 329 -16.75 4.27 7.53
N GLN A 330 -15.99 4.52 8.59
CA GLN A 330 -14.65 3.98 8.81
C GLN A 330 -14.63 2.49 9.18
N VAL A 331 -15.77 1.93 9.56
CA VAL A 331 -15.87 0.53 9.99
C VAL A 331 -17.05 -0.18 9.31
N SER A 332 -16.92 -1.49 9.13
CA SER A 332 -17.97 -2.36 8.62
C SER A 332 -18.00 -3.65 9.45
N ASN A 333 -19.16 -4.04 9.97
CA ASN A 333 -19.29 -5.18 10.89
C ASN A 333 -18.32 -5.11 12.08
N LEU A 334 -18.12 -3.92 12.62
CA LEU A 334 -17.43 -3.66 13.88
C LEU A 334 -18.30 -2.74 14.74
N PRO A 335 -18.26 -2.85 16.06
CA PRO A 335 -19.06 -2.00 16.92
C PRO A 335 -18.65 -0.53 16.80
N ILE A 336 -19.63 0.36 16.97
CA ILE A 336 -19.42 1.80 17.15
C ILE A 336 -20.06 2.16 18.48
N VAL A 337 -19.29 2.79 19.35
CA VAL A 337 -19.76 3.18 20.68
C VAL A 337 -19.98 4.68 20.74
N LEU A 338 -21.21 5.06 21.05
CA LEU A 338 -21.61 6.43 21.35
C LEU A 338 -21.66 6.62 22.86
N ILE A 339 -20.97 7.63 23.37
CA ILE A 339 -20.96 7.96 24.79
C ILE A 339 -21.78 9.23 24.98
N GLU A 340 -22.84 9.14 25.78
CA GLU A 340 -23.57 10.32 26.21
C GLU A 340 -22.87 10.91 27.44
N SER A 341 -22.33 12.13 27.32
CA SER A 341 -21.80 12.84 28.47
C SER A 341 -22.94 13.30 29.39
N ASP A 342 -22.77 13.12 30.72
CA ASP A 342 -23.69 13.63 31.73
C ASP A 342 -23.94 15.12 31.49
N ARG A 343 -25.15 15.45 31.12
CA ARG A 343 -25.58 16.85 31.00
C ARG A 343 -25.85 17.38 32.39
N GLU A 344 -24.86 18.00 33.03
CA GLU A 344 -25.19 18.95 34.09
C GLU A 344 -26.11 19.99 33.46
N THR A 345 -27.37 19.97 33.87
CA THR A 345 -28.37 21.04 33.63
C THR A 345 -27.88 22.30 34.35
N LYS A 346 -26.94 23.03 33.72
CA LYS A 346 -26.64 24.40 34.14
C LYS A 346 -27.85 25.24 33.80
N THR A 347 -28.67 25.46 34.82
CA THR A 347 -29.71 26.47 34.84
C THR A 347 -29.06 27.84 34.56
N GLY A 348 -29.29 28.39 33.38
CA GLY A 348 -28.94 29.77 33.05
C GLY A 348 -27.73 29.98 32.16
N GLY A 349 -27.88 29.78 30.88
CA GLY A 349 -26.92 30.19 29.85
C GLY A 349 -27.24 29.47 28.52
N SER A 350 -27.29 30.19 27.40
CA SER A 350 -27.55 29.59 26.07
C SER A 350 -26.49 28.54 25.74
N SER A 351 -26.77 27.32 26.07
CA SER A 351 -25.93 26.18 25.71
C SER A 351 -26.16 25.87 24.24
N HIS A 352 -25.18 26.15 23.39
CA HIS A 352 -25.12 25.65 22.02
C HIS A 352 -24.82 24.14 21.95
N VAL A 353 -25.37 23.34 22.86
CA VAL A 353 -25.30 21.88 22.80
C VAL A 353 -26.25 21.47 21.69
N LYS A 354 -25.69 21.10 20.54
CA LYS A 354 -26.46 20.54 19.44
C LYS A 354 -27.08 19.24 19.90
N SER A 355 -28.41 19.17 19.90
CA SER A 355 -29.11 17.90 20.08
C SER A 355 -28.68 16.94 18.97
N VAL A 356 -28.33 15.71 19.35
CA VAL A 356 -28.07 14.65 18.36
C VAL A 356 -29.44 14.26 17.80
N ASP A 357 -29.55 14.34 16.47
CA ASP A 357 -30.69 13.78 15.77
C ASP A 357 -30.50 12.25 15.65
N TRP A 358 -31.23 11.52 16.46
CA TRP A 358 -31.18 10.06 16.46
C TRP A 358 -31.75 9.44 15.19
N ASP A 359 -32.49 10.18 14.37
CA ASP A 359 -32.96 9.74 13.07
C ASP A 359 -31.79 9.51 12.09
N GLU A 360 -30.64 10.19 12.31
CA GLU A 360 -29.42 9.91 11.55
C GLU A 360 -28.95 8.44 11.67
N LEU A 361 -29.28 7.76 12.77
CA LEU A 361 -28.92 6.35 13.02
C LEU A 361 -29.90 5.34 12.40
N ARG A 362 -31.02 5.79 11.88
CA ARG A 362 -32.06 4.92 11.31
C ARG A 362 -31.52 4.08 10.13
N ASP A 363 -30.66 4.68 9.30
CA ASP A 363 -30.05 3.99 8.19
C ASP A 363 -29.04 2.95 8.67
N ALA A 364 -28.32 3.22 9.75
CA ALA A 364 -27.40 2.26 10.37
C ALA A 364 -28.17 1.04 10.94
N TYR A 365 -29.36 1.25 11.53
CA TYR A 365 -30.22 0.17 12.02
C TYR A 365 -30.67 -0.76 10.87
N ASN A 366 -31.12 -0.19 9.75
CA ASN A 366 -31.63 -0.91 8.59
C ASN A 366 -30.54 -1.41 7.64
N GLY A 367 -29.27 -1.14 7.90
CA GLY A 367 -28.15 -1.52 7.03
C GLY A 367 -28.07 -0.74 5.71
N ARG A 368 -28.81 0.34 5.58
CA ARG A 368 -28.65 1.25 4.44
C ARG A 368 -27.38 2.05 4.65
N LYS A 369 -26.46 1.97 3.68
CA LYS A 369 -25.29 2.86 3.69
C LYS A 369 -25.80 4.29 3.60
N ALA A 370 -25.40 5.12 4.56
CA ALA A 370 -25.64 6.55 4.47
C ALA A 370 -25.11 7.06 3.12
N ARG A 371 -25.99 7.65 2.36
CA ARG A 371 -25.67 8.22 1.04
C ARG A 371 -24.93 9.53 1.17
#